data_ac11f660bc4779fb8d04c5bc1081c99f
#
_entry.id   ac11f660bc4779fb8d04c5bc1081c99f
#
_cell.length_a   1.000
_cell.length_b   1.000
_cell.length_c   1.000
_cell.angle_alpha   90.00
_cell.angle_beta   90.00
_cell.angle_gamma   90.00
#
_symmetry.space_group_name_H-M   'P 1'
#
loop_
_entity.id
_entity.type
_entity.pdbx_description
1 polymer ?
#
loop_
_entity_poly.entity_id
_entity_poly.type
_entity_poly.pdbx_seq_one_letter_code
_entity_poly.pdbx_strand_id
1 'polypeptide(L)'
;MAPTQRKVLHRGRAAAGVRALLRAACLLGIAASGAAPISATAAELRLPDGIVTHADGRLPLQQLAASWLRLVDAGWQLDLIAESKPPGTTTALPIVALRSPTPGAAVWILTGIHGEEPAGPNAVAAAIDDLAALGDTLPVVLLPLLNPHGYARNWRYLDLPTFSDTADGHSVGDSSHLLPDPAEPGRPRAGAASSPEADAVTRYVVRTSAAYPPLISIDLHEDDLVTAGYVYSQGELGTSDPLAQAAVAVLREHGIAIQLDGQTRFGETIVGGIIGPVTDSSIDELIGATSILVDGRAQAGPSAHTVLVFETPAKELPLDRRVAAHLTLLRRLAGLLAARPEL
;
A
#
# COMPACT_ATOMS: atom_id res chain seq x y z
N MET A 1 69.24 -10.13 25.58
CA MET A 1 69.66 -8.81 26.11
C MET A 1 68.45 -7.92 26.13
N ALA A 2 67.91 -7.64 27.32
CA ALA A 2 66.97 -6.56 27.62
C ALA A 2 67.72 -5.22 27.66
N PRO A 3 67.09 -4.05 27.80
CA PRO A 3 66.10 -3.70 28.81
C PRO A 3 64.92 -2.86 28.29
N THR A 4 63.76 -3.08 28.81
CA THR A 4 63.00 -2.33 29.82
C THR A 4 63.15 -0.79 29.87
N GLN A 5 62.09 -0.08 29.66
CA GLN A 5 61.75 1.08 30.51
C GLN A 5 60.25 1.37 30.57
N ARG A 6 59.74 1.38 31.80
CA ARG A 6 58.47 1.92 32.29
C ARG A 6 58.54 3.45 32.40
N LYS A 7 57.42 4.14 32.24
CA LYS A 7 56.96 5.30 33.01
C LYS A 7 55.51 5.59 32.66
N VAL A 8 54.61 5.42 33.56
CA VAL A 8 54.11 6.20 34.70
C VAL A 8 53.01 7.20 34.31
N LEU A 9 51.89 6.96 34.98
CA LEU A 9 50.58 7.66 35.02
C LEU A 9 50.68 9.17 35.13
N HIS A 10 49.72 9.87 34.53
CA HIS A 10 49.06 11.01 35.20
C HIS A 10 47.55 11.01 34.96
N ARG A 11 46.83 11.00 36.08
CA ARG A 11 45.38 11.25 36.18
C ARG A 11 45.13 12.76 36.08
N GLY A 12 44.17 13.13 35.24
CA GLY A 12 43.59 14.48 35.23
C GLY A 12 42.08 14.40 35.03
N ARG A 13 41.32 14.62 36.12
CA ARG A 13 39.87 14.86 36.11
C ARG A 13 39.61 16.29 35.65
N ALA A 14 38.59 16.47 34.76
CA ALA A 14 37.74 17.67 34.69
C ALA A 14 36.58 17.33 33.74
N ALA A 15 35.40 17.14 34.22
CA ALA A 15 34.28 18.05 34.41
C ALA A 15 33.55 18.39 33.09
N ALA A 16 32.35 17.81 32.97
CA ALA A 16 31.07 18.29 32.48
C ALA A 16 31.03 19.45 31.46
N GLY A 17 30.40 19.19 30.36
CA GLY A 17 29.94 20.19 29.38
C GLY A 17 28.98 19.59 28.38
N VAL A 18 27.70 19.39 28.81
CA VAL A 18 26.60 19.08 27.92
C VAL A 18 26.37 20.29 27.03
N ARG A 19 26.75 20.22 25.75
CA ARG A 19 26.29 21.16 24.73
C ARG A 19 25.22 20.49 23.88
N ALA A 20 23.97 20.84 24.20
CA ALA A 20 22.82 20.64 23.33
C ALA A 20 23.06 21.38 22.01
N LEU A 21 23.25 20.65 20.91
CA LEU A 21 23.20 21.19 19.57
C LEU A 21 21.72 21.13 19.10
N LEU A 22 21.01 22.27 19.25
CA LEU A 22 19.78 22.53 18.51
C LEU A 22 20.15 22.56 17.01
N ARG A 23 19.77 21.55 16.28
CA ARG A 23 19.68 21.63 14.81
C ARG A 23 18.39 22.36 14.48
N ALA A 24 18.50 23.62 14.11
CA ALA A 24 17.44 24.36 13.44
C ALA A 24 17.23 23.73 12.06
N ALA A 25 16.15 22.98 11.88
CA ALA A 25 15.66 22.61 10.57
C ALA A 25 15.09 23.85 9.92
N CYS A 26 15.77 24.41 8.92
CA CYS A 26 15.20 25.38 8.01
C CYS A 26 14.06 24.70 7.23
N LEU A 27 12.82 24.95 7.63
CA LEU A 27 11.63 24.71 6.85
C LEU A 27 11.63 25.70 5.68
N LEU A 28 12.25 25.34 4.57
CA LEU A 28 11.96 25.96 3.27
C LEU A 28 10.61 25.41 2.82
N GLY A 29 9.56 26.20 3.06
CA GLY A 29 8.24 25.93 2.53
C GLY A 29 8.27 26.00 1.00
N ILE A 30 8.32 24.86 0.35
CA ILE A 30 7.97 24.76 -1.08
C ILE A 30 6.45 24.72 -1.13
N ALA A 31 5.85 25.83 -1.55
CA ALA A 31 4.43 25.86 -1.87
C ALA A 31 4.22 25.00 -3.13
N ALA A 32 3.92 23.72 -2.94
CA ALA A 32 3.34 22.90 -3.97
C ALA A 32 1.91 23.41 -4.19
N SER A 33 1.65 24.04 -5.32
CA SER A 33 0.31 24.41 -5.79
C SER A 33 -0.43 23.15 -6.28
N GLY A 34 -0.65 22.20 -5.38
CA GLY A 34 -1.55 21.07 -5.57
C GLY A 34 -2.88 21.42 -4.91
N ALA A 35 -3.99 21.30 -5.63
CA ALA A 35 -5.31 21.43 -5.02
C ALA A 35 -5.39 20.52 -3.80
N ALA A 36 -5.83 21.08 -2.66
CA ALA A 36 -6.06 20.28 -1.45
C ALA A 36 -7.04 19.12 -1.77
N PRO A 37 -6.90 17.95 -1.14
CA PRO A 37 -7.89 16.90 -1.29
C PRO A 37 -9.25 17.50 -0.94
N ILE A 38 -10.25 17.23 -1.77
CA ILE A 38 -11.61 17.63 -1.47
C ILE A 38 -12.07 16.68 -0.37
N SER A 39 -12.11 17.16 0.88
CA SER A 39 -12.76 16.41 1.96
C SER A 39 -14.20 16.23 1.57
N ALA A 40 -14.59 15.00 1.23
CA ALA A 40 -15.96 14.64 0.94
C ALA A 40 -16.68 14.36 2.25
N THR A 41 -17.97 14.66 2.28
CA THR A 41 -18.83 14.25 3.40
C THR A 41 -19.45 12.88 3.09
N ALA A 42 -19.91 12.17 4.11
CA ALA A 42 -20.64 10.91 3.93
C ALA A 42 -21.84 11.06 2.97
N ALA A 43 -22.44 12.26 2.88
CA ALA A 43 -23.52 12.58 1.94
C ALA A 43 -23.07 12.64 0.48
N GLU A 44 -21.78 12.83 0.24
CA GLU A 44 -21.19 12.95 -1.10
C GLU A 44 -20.70 11.59 -1.65
N LEU A 45 -20.53 10.56 -0.78
CA LEU A 45 -20.29 9.20 -1.22
C LEU A 45 -21.62 8.56 -1.69
N ARG A 46 -22.13 9.05 -2.81
CA ARG A 46 -23.31 8.46 -3.45
C ARG A 46 -22.88 7.55 -4.58
N LEU A 47 -23.13 6.26 -4.40
CA LEU A 47 -23.08 5.33 -5.51
C LEU A 47 -24.35 5.47 -6.35
N PRO A 48 -24.24 5.50 -7.68
CA PRO A 48 -25.40 5.49 -8.56
C PRO A 48 -26.29 4.28 -8.30
N ASP A 49 -27.59 4.43 -8.50
CA ASP A 49 -28.53 3.32 -8.41
C ASP A 49 -28.31 2.32 -9.57
N GLY A 50 -28.63 1.06 -9.32
CA GLY A 50 -28.63 0.03 -10.34
C GLY A 50 -27.25 -0.53 -10.73
N ILE A 51 -26.20 -0.26 -9.97
CA ILE A 51 -24.90 -0.93 -10.21
C ILE A 51 -25.05 -2.41 -9.89
N VAL A 52 -24.86 -3.23 -10.91
CA VAL A 52 -24.84 -4.69 -10.79
C VAL A 52 -23.39 -5.11 -10.46
N THR A 53 -23.23 -5.79 -9.33
CA THR A 53 -21.97 -6.39 -8.93
C THR A 53 -21.91 -7.83 -9.42
N HIS A 54 -20.74 -8.29 -9.87
CA HIS A 54 -20.51 -9.66 -10.31
C HIS A 54 -20.86 -10.67 -9.21
N ALA A 55 -21.53 -11.76 -9.61
CA ALA A 55 -22.14 -12.73 -8.69
C ALA A 55 -21.19 -13.91 -8.39
N ASP A 56 -20.16 -13.68 -7.57
CA ASP A 56 -19.18 -14.71 -7.14
C ASP A 56 -19.03 -14.77 -5.61
N GLY A 57 -19.92 -14.11 -4.87
CA GLY A 57 -19.84 -13.98 -3.41
C GLY A 57 -19.18 -12.69 -2.91
N ARG A 58 -18.68 -11.83 -3.84
CA ARG A 58 -18.22 -10.49 -3.45
C ARG A 58 -19.36 -9.62 -2.94
N LEU A 59 -19.04 -8.73 -2.00
CA LEU A 59 -20.02 -7.79 -1.48
C LEU A 59 -20.43 -6.77 -2.56
N PRO A 60 -21.72 -6.41 -2.67
CA PRO A 60 -22.12 -5.29 -3.52
C PRO A 60 -21.41 -3.99 -3.13
N LEU A 61 -21.14 -3.12 -4.13
CA LEU A 61 -20.48 -1.82 -3.88
C LEU A 61 -21.18 -0.98 -2.81
N GLN A 62 -22.52 -1.04 -2.77
CA GLN A 62 -23.31 -0.33 -1.76
C GLN A 62 -23.03 -0.84 -0.33
N GLN A 63 -22.79 -2.15 -0.16
CA GLN A 63 -22.44 -2.71 1.14
C GLN A 63 -20.99 -2.35 1.54
N LEU A 64 -20.07 -2.36 0.60
CA LEU A 64 -18.71 -1.87 0.84
C LEU A 64 -18.73 -0.41 1.29
N ALA A 65 -19.40 0.46 0.53
CA ALA A 65 -19.53 1.87 0.87
C ALA A 65 -20.18 2.10 2.25
N ALA A 66 -21.25 1.36 2.58
CA ALA A 66 -21.88 1.43 3.88
C ALA A 66 -20.93 1.01 5.02
N SER A 67 -20.04 0.04 4.79
CA SER A 67 -19.02 -0.33 5.78
C SER A 67 -18.00 0.80 5.99
N TRP A 68 -17.53 1.43 4.92
CA TRP A 68 -16.57 2.54 5.02
C TRP A 68 -17.13 3.76 5.75
N LEU A 69 -18.42 4.06 5.55
CA LEU A 69 -19.08 5.18 6.25
C LEU A 69 -19.09 5.00 7.76
N ARG A 70 -19.00 3.78 8.28
CA ARG A 70 -18.83 3.54 9.73
C ARG A 70 -17.52 4.11 10.27
N LEU A 71 -16.44 4.14 9.46
CA LEU A 71 -15.19 4.83 9.84
C LEU A 71 -15.41 6.34 9.89
N VAL A 72 -16.18 6.90 8.95
CA VAL A 72 -16.52 8.33 8.98
C VAL A 72 -17.33 8.66 10.25
N ASP A 73 -18.28 7.81 10.63
CA ASP A 73 -19.03 7.95 11.88
C ASP A 73 -18.11 7.85 13.11
N ALA A 74 -17.00 7.11 13.01
CA ALA A 74 -15.93 7.04 14.02
C ALA A 74 -14.94 8.21 13.94
N GLY A 75 -15.18 9.24 13.11
CA GLY A 75 -14.39 10.45 13.03
C GLY A 75 -13.28 10.44 11.97
N TRP A 76 -13.19 9.41 11.13
CA TRP A 76 -12.24 9.40 10.01
C TRP A 76 -12.65 10.41 8.94
N GLN A 77 -11.64 10.89 8.21
CA GLN A 77 -11.84 11.76 7.06
C GLN A 77 -12.02 10.92 5.80
N LEU A 78 -13.02 11.24 5.00
CA LEU A 78 -13.26 10.68 3.68
C LEU A 78 -12.72 11.64 2.62
N ASP A 79 -11.86 11.16 1.75
CA ASP A 79 -11.33 11.90 0.60
C ASP A 79 -11.88 11.29 -0.70
N LEU A 80 -12.39 12.10 -1.59
CA LEU A 80 -12.65 11.72 -2.97
C LEU A 80 -11.34 11.88 -3.77
N ILE A 81 -10.78 10.77 -4.23
CA ILE A 81 -9.55 10.76 -5.04
C ILE A 81 -9.89 11.13 -6.48
N ALA A 82 -10.87 10.42 -7.06
CA ALA A 82 -11.33 10.61 -8.42
C ALA A 82 -12.76 10.08 -8.61
N GLU A 83 -13.41 10.52 -9.67
CA GLU A 83 -14.54 9.83 -10.26
C GLU A 83 -14.04 8.99 -11.44
N SER A 84 -13.94 7.67 -11.24
CA SER A 84 -13.51 6.75 -12.29
C SER A 84 -14.60 6.58 -13.34
N LYS A 85 -14.21 6.74 -14.60
CA LYS A 85 -15.10 6.54 -15.75
C LYS A 85 -14.33 5.93 -16.91
N PRO A 86 -13.92 4.65 -16.81
CA PRO A 86 -13.14 4.02 -17.86
C PRO A 86 -13.87 3.97 -19.20
N PRO A 87 -13.15 3.78 -20.32
CA PRO A 87 -13.73 3.67 -21.65
C PRO A 87 -14.89 2.66 -21.70
N GLY A 88 -15.97 3.01 -22.41
CA GLY A 88 -17.15 2.16 -22.55
C GLY A 88 -18.10 2.16 -21.35
N THR A 89 -17.84 2.94 -20.29
CA THR A 89 -18.79 3.14 -19.18
C THR A 89 -19.56 4.45 -19.34
N THR A 90 -20.82 4.46 -18.89
CA THR A 90 -21.67 5.67 -18.86
C THR A 90 -21.75 6.29 -17.47
N THR A 91 -21.47 5.51 -16.45
CA THR A 91 -21.59 5.87 -15.03
C THR A 91 -20.23 6.11 -14.43
N ALA A 92 -20.02 7.22 -13.73
CA ALA A 92 -18.84 7.44 -12.93
C ALA A 92 -18.99 6.75 -11.56
N LEU A 93 -17.89 6.17 -11.06
CA LEU A 93 -17.81 5.58 -9.73
C LEU A 93 -16.69 6.24 -8.91
N PRO A 94 -16.93 6.57 -7.63
CA PRO A 94 -15.92 7.23 -6.81
C PRO A 94 -14.78 6.27 -6.44
N ILE A 95 -13.54 6.76 -6.55
CA ILE A 95 -12.37 6.21 -5.89
C ILE A 95 -12.14 7.04 -4.65
N VAL A 96 -12.13 6.42 -3.48
CA VAL A 96 -12.04 7.11 -2.20
C VAL A 96 -10.88 6.61 -1.35
N ALA A 97 -10.43 7.45 -0.42
CA ALA A 97 -9.60 7.05 0.70
C ALA A 97 -10.23 7.50 2.01
N LEU A 98 -9.87 6.81 3.08
CA LEU A 98 -10.21 7.19 4.45
C LEU A 98 -8.92 7.38 5.26
N ARG A 99 -8.88 8.43 6.07
CA ARG A 99 -7.75 8.72 6.94
C ARG A 99 -8.21 8.82 8.39
N SER A 100 -7.49 8.16 9.28
CA SER A 100 -7.74 8.33 10.72
C SER A 100 -7.53 9.80 11.14
N PRO A 101 -8.15 10.24 12.25
CA PRO A 101 -8.16 11.67 12.60
C PRO A 101 -6.78 12.27 12.87
N THR A 102 -5.85 11.46 13.38
CA THR A 102 -4.52 11.93 13.79
C THR A 102 -3.51 11.69 12.67
N PRO A 103 -2.85 12.73 12.13
CA PRO A 103 -1.76 12.57 11.17
C PRO A 103 -0.48 12.10 11.86
N GLY A 104 0.46 11.56 11.06
CA GLY A 104 1.75 11.08 11.51
C GLY A 104 2.23 9.89 10.69
N ALA A 105 3.33 9.25 11.11
CA ALA A 105 3.83 8.03 10.49
C ALA A 105 2.73 6.96 10.50
N ALA A 106 2.32 6.52 9.31
CA ALA A 106 1.04 5.86 9.10
C ALA A 106 1.19 4.42 8.60
N VAL A 107 0.19 3.60 8.93
CA VAL A 107 -0.09 2.34 8.25
C VAL A 107 -0.98 2.66 7.05
N TRP A 108 -0.52 2.29 5.86
CA TRP A 108 -1.29 2.37 4.63
C TRP A 108 -1.86 0.99 4.30
N ILE A 109 -3.13 0.94 3.95
CA ILE A 109 -3.82 -0.29 3.57
C ILE A 109 -4.50 -0.04 2.24
N LEU A 110 -4.13 -0.83 1.24
CA LEU A 110 -4.64 -0.75 -0.12
C LEU A 110 -5.37 -2.04 -0.48
N THR A 111 -6.36 -1.94 -1.35
CA THR A 111 -7.04 -3.12 -1.90
C THR A 111 -7.79 -2.80 -3.18
N GLY A 112 -8.06 -3.83 -3.97
CA GLY A 112 -8.91 -3.73 -5.14
C GLY A 112 -8.34 -2.87 -6.26
N ILE A 113 -7.02 -2.84 -6.42
CA ILE A 113 -6.33 -2.32 -7.61
C ILE A 113 -6.76 -3.15 -8.82
N HIS A 114 -6.78 -4.46 -8.66
CA HIS A 114 -7.35 -5.38 -9.63
C HIS A 114 -8.78 -5.72 -9.22
N GLY A 115 -9.72 -5.52 -10.13
CA GLY A 115 -11.13 -5.62 -9.77
C GLY A 115 -11.65 -7.05 -9.67
N GLU A 116 -10.96 -8.04 -10.25
CA GLU A 116 -11.30 -9.47 -10.11
C GLU A 116 -10.87 -10.06 -8.77
N GLU A 117 -10.22 -9.28 -7.90
CA GLU A 117 -9.66 -9.69 -6.62
C GLU A 117 -10.53 -9.23 -5.44
N PRO A 118 -11.67 -9.90 -5.15
CA PRO A 118 -12.64 -9.42 -4.17
C PRO A 118 -12.29 -9.67 -2.71
N ALA A 119 -11.31 -10.53 -2.39
CA ALA A 119 -11.05 -10.93 -1.01
C ALA A 119 -10.56 -9.76 -0.14
N GLY A 120 -9.68 -8.90 -0.67
CA GLY A 120 -9.19 -7.71 0.03
C GLY A 120 -10.32 -6.74 0.41
N PRO A 121 -11.12 -6.24 -0.55
CA PRO A 121 -12.26 -5.37 -0.26
C PRO A 121 -13.28 -5.98 0.72
N ASN A 122 -13.58 -7.28 0.59
CA ASN A 122 -14.49 -7.98 1.50
C ASN A 122 -13.90 -8.08 2.91
N ALA A 123 -12.60 -8.36 3.03
CA ALA A 123 -11.92 -8.44 4.32
C ALA A 123 -11.87 -7.08 5.03
N VAL A 124 -11.60 -6.00 4.29
CA VAL A 124 -11.66 -4.63 4.82
C VAL A 124 -13.05 -4.32 5.36
N ALA A 125 -14.11 -4.63 4.61
CA ALA A 125 -15.48 -4.42 5.07
C ALA A 125 -15.80 -5.20 6.36
N ALA A 126 -15.26 -6.42 6.49
CA ALA A 126 -15.41 -7.24 7.70
C ALA A 126 -14.54 -6.78 8.88
N ALA A 127 -13.43 -6.06 8.62
CA ALA A 127 -12.47 -5.58 9.62
C ALA A 127 -12.74 -4.13 10.08
N ILE A 128 -13.85 -3.51 9.70
CA ILE A 128 -14.08 -2.07 9.93
C ILE A 128 -13.92 -1.67 11.40
N ASP A 129 -14.40 -2.47 12.33
CA ASP A 129 -14.28 -2.16 13.77
C ASP A 129 -12.83 -2.33 14.25
N ASP A 130 -12.11 -3.32 13.73
CA ASP A 130 -10.69 -3.55 14.02
C ASP A 130 -9.84 -2.39 13.45
N LEU A 131 -10.19 -1.88 12.26
CA LEU A 131 -9.52 -0.74 11.64
C LEU A 131 -9.82 0.58 12.37
N ALA A 132 -11.06 0.78 12.84
CA ALA A 132 -11.40 1.91 13.68
C ALA A 132 -10.53 1.92 14.94
N ALA A 133 -10.45 0.79 15.65
CA ALA A 133 -9.62 0.63 16.85
C ALA A 133 -8.11 0.82 16.55
N LEU A 134 -7.62 0.39 15.38
CA LEU A 134 -6.24 0.66 14.95
C LEU A 134 -6.02 2.17 14.77
N GLY A 135 -6.96 2.86 14.11
CA GLY A 135 -6.90 4.30 13.87
C GLY A 135 -6.96 5.18 15.12
N ASP A 136 -7.48 4.64 16.24
CA ASP A 136 -7.45 5.29 17.56
C ASP A 136 -6.05 5.29 18.17
N THR A 137 -5.18 4.37 17.74
CA THR A 137 -3.84 4.17 18.32
C THR A 137 -2.71 4.59 17.40
N LEU A 138 -2.91 4.51 16.09
CA LEU A 138 -1.91 4.79 15.06
C LEU A 138 -2.56 5.55 13.90
N PRO A 139 -1.81 6.45 13.22
CA PRO A 139 -2.26 7.01 11.96
C PRO A 139 -2.48 5.90 10.91
N VAL A 140 -3.62 5.94 10.24
CA VAL A 140 -3.99 4.97 9.18
C VAL A 140 -4.48 5.72 7.95
N VAL A 141 -4.05 5.26 6.77
CA VAL A 141 -4.62 5.63 5.47
C VAL A 141 -5.15 4.35 4.81
N LEU A 142 -6.43 4.34 4.51
CA LEU A 142 -7.10 3.20 3.89
C LEU A 142 -7.60 3.60 2.49
N LEU A 143 -7.19 2.85 1.46
CA LEU A 143 -7.69 2.91 0.10
C LEU A 143 -8.50 1.62 -0.17
N PRO A 144 -9.78 1.59 0.18
CA PRO A 144 -10.54 0.34 0.36
C PRO A 144 -10.98 -0.32 -0.94
N LEU A 145 -10.97 0.40 -2.06
CA LEU A 145 -11.28 -0.13 -3.39
C LEU A 145 -10.80 0.85 -4.46
N LEU A 146 -9.73 0.51 -5.14
CA LEU A 146 -9.09 1.40 -6.12
C LEU A 146 -9.67 1.25 -7.54
N ASN A 147 -10.22 0.09 -7.90
CA ASN A 147 -10.86 -0.15 -9.20
C ASN A 147 -12.34 -0.56 -9.04
N PRO A 148 -13.25 0.39 -8.72
CA PRO A 148 -14.67 0.06 -8.48
C PRO A 148 -15.38 -0.49 -9.73
N HIS A 149 -15.02 -0.04 -10.93
CA HIS A 149 -15.56 -0.59 -12.17
C HIS A 149 -15.08 -2.00 -12.46
N GLY A 150 -13.79 -2.26 -12.28
CA GLY A 150 -13.24 -3.61 -12.38
C GLY A 150 -13.89 -4.55 -11.39
N TYR A 151 -14.01 -4.12 -10.13
CA TYR A 151 -14.68 -4.89 -9.09
C TYR A 151 -16.13 -5.26 -9.45
N ALA A 152 -16.91 -4.29 -9.91
CA ALA A 152 -18.30 -4.56 -10.29
C ALA A 152 -18.42 -5.54 -11.47
N ARG A 153 -17.48 -5.51 -12.41
CA ARG A 153 -17.49 -6.30 -13.65
C ARG A 153 -16.68 -7.60 -13.59
N ASN A 154 -15.92 -7.83 -12.54
CA ASN A 154 -14.88 -8.86 -12.48
C ASN A 154 -13.80 -8.69 -13.55
N TRP A 155 -13.28 -7.48 -13.67
CA TRP A 155 -12.22 -7.10 -14.60
C TRP A 155 -10.94 -6.74 -13.83
N ARG A 156 -9.81 -7.24 -14.31
CA ARG A 156 -8.51 -6.92 -13.69
C ARG A 156 -8.18 -5.44 -13.80
N TYR A 157 -8.21 -4.91 -15.01
CA TYR A 157 -7.83 -3.56 -15.34
C TYR A 157 -9.04 -2.66 -15.62
N LEU A 158 -8.79 -1.40 -15.94
CA LEU A 158 -9.85 -0.47 -16.36
C LEU A 158 -10.44 -0.84 -17.73
N ASP A 159 -9.65 -1.43 -18.60
CA ASP A 159 -9.94 -1.68 -20.01
C ASP A 159 -9.69 -3.12 -20.48
N LEU A 160 -9.01 -3.93 -19.68
CA LEU A 160 -8.73 -5.34 -19.99
C LEU A 160 -9.21 -6.24 -18.85
N PRO A 161 -10.08 -7.25 -19.13
CA PRO A 161 -10.70 -8.07 -18.09
C PRO A 161 -9.74 -9.00 -17.35
N THR A 162 -8.68 -9.47 -18.01
CA THR A 162 -7.73 -10.45 -17.46
C THR A 162 -6.30 -10.06 -17.81
N PHE A 163 -5.33 -10.60 -17.07
CA PHE A 163 -3.92 -10.48 -17.45
C PHE A 163 -3.66 -11.04 -18.85
N SER A 164 -2.78 -10.38 -19.61
CA SER A 164 -2.38 -10.78 -20.95
C SER A 164 -0.90 -10.53 -21.16
N ASP A 165 -0.18 -11.54 -21.67
CA ASP A 165 1.23 -11.38 -22.09
C ASP A 165 1.40 -10.56 -23.38
N THR A 166 0.30 -10.28 -24.08
CA THR A 166 0.33 -9.64 -25.41
C THR A 166 -0.33 -8.26 -25.46
N ALA A 167 -1.00 -7.86 -24.39
CA ALA A 167 -1.69 -6.57 -24.29
C ALA A 167 -1.62 -6.04 -22.86
N ASP A 168 -1.09 -4.84 -22.70
CA ASP A 168 -1.00 -4.18 -21.41
C ASP A 168 -2.36 -3.59 -21.03
N GLY A 169 -2.89 -3.99 -19.88
CA GLY A 169 -4.06 -3.35 -19.27
C GLY A 169 -3.66 -2.11 -18.46
N HIS A 170 -4.58 -1.14 -18.35
CA HIS A 170 -4.35 0.06 -17.56
C HIS A 170 -4.73 -0.17 -16.10
N SER A 171 -3.71 -0.36 -15.25
CA SER A 171 -3.88 -0.46 -13.79
C SER A 171 -4.04 0.93 -13.16
N VAL A 172 -4.94 1.06 -12.20
CA VAL A 172 -5.09 2.30 -11.39
C VAL A 172 -3.88 2.56 -10.50
N GLY A 173 -3.03 1.56 -10.26
CA GLY A 173 -1.81 1.66 -9.48
C GLY A 173 -0.55 1.93 -10.29
N ASP A 174 -0.63 2.07 -11.63
CA ASP A 174 0.54 2.33 -12.47
C ASP A 174 1.19 3.66 -12.12
N SER A 175 2.46 3.59 -11.75
CA SER A 175 3.28 4.70 -11.25
C SER A 175 4.44 5.06 -12.17
N SER A 176 4.51 4.50 -13.39
CA SER A 176 5.61 4.67 -14.35
C SER A 176 5.97 6.13 -14.62
N HIS A 177 4.98 7.03 -14.58
CA HIS A 177 5.17 8.47 -14.83
C HIS A 177 5.79 9.24 -13.65
N LEU A 178 5.87 8.62 -12.48
CA LEU A 178 6.48 9.19 -11.27
C LEU A 178 7.78 8.49 -10.87
N LEU A 179 8.01 7.27 -11.33
CA LEU A 179 9.18 6.50 -10.95
C LEU A 179 10.34 6.76 -11.91
N PRO A 180 11.56 6.99 -11.39
CA PRO A 180 12.75 7.16 -12.20
C PRO A 180 13.04 5.92 -13.07
N ASP A 181 13.46 6.14 -14.30
CA ASP A 181 13.98 5.08 -15.15
C ASP A 181 15.30 4.55 -14.54
N PRO A 182 15.46 3.25 -14.30
CA PRO A 182 16.70 2.70 -13.74
C PRO A 182 17.95 2.99 -14.58
N ALA A 183 17.81 3.11 -15.91
CA ALA A 183 18.92 3.42 -16.80
C ALA A 183 19.18 4.93 -16.93
N GLU A 184 18.15 5.75 -16.77
CA GLU A 184 18.19 7.22 -16.87
C GLU A 184 17.47 7.88 -15.69
N PRO A 185 18.03 7.92 -14.47
CA PRO A 185 17.31 8.37 -13.26
C PRO A 185 16.75 9.81 -13.29
N GLY A 186 17.17 10.61 -14.27
CA GLY A 186 16.61 11.96 -14.53
C GLY A 186 15.31 11.97 -15.33
N ARG A 187 14.83 10.82 -15.80
CA ARG A 187 13.61 10.65 -16.59
C ARG A 187 12.64 9.70 -15.91
N PRO A 188 11.32 9.94 -16.01
CA PRO A 188 10.34 8.94 -15.61
C PRO A 188 10.31 7.78 -16.62
N ARG A 189 9.87 6.60 -16.17
CA ARG A 189 9.70 5.42 -17.04
C ARG A 189 8.67 5.65 -18.13
N ALA A 190 7.63 6.45 -17.84
CA ALA A 190 6.64 6.87 -18.83
C ALA A 190 6.49 8.40 -18.82
N GLY A 191 6.23 8.98 -20.01
CA GLY A 191 6.05 10.42 -20.15
C GLY A 191 4.73 10.97 -19.60
N ALA A 192 3.75 10.09 -19.34
CA ALA A 192 2.43 10.41 -18.79
C ALA A 192 1.89 9.20 -18.01
N ALA A 193 0.91 9.45 -17.14
CA ALA A 193 0.15 8.38 -16.51
C ALA A 193 -0.60 7.54 -17.54
N SER A 194 -0.77 6.24 -17.26
CA SER A 194 -1.46 5.30 -18.14
C SER A 194 -2.96 5.59 -18.25
N SER A 195 -3.55 6.21 -17.21
CA SER A 195 -4.95 6.62 -17.18
C SER A 195 -5.14 7.83 -16.25
N PRO A 196 -6.29 8.56 -16.34
CA PRO A 196 -6.63 9.59 -15.37
C PRO A 196 -6.76 9.05 -13.94
N GLU A 197 -7.22 7.81 -13.78
CA GLU A 197 -7.32 7.13 -12.50
C GLU A 197 -5.94 6.87 -11.90
N ALA A 198 -4.98 6.38 -12.70
CA ALA A 198 -3.61 6.15 -12.26
C ALA A 198 -2.93 7.46 -11.82
N ASP A 199 -3.09 8.55 -12.58
CA ASP A 199 -2.59 9.88 -12.19
C ASP A 199 -3.20 10.34 -10.86
N ALA A 200 -4.52 10.23 -10.72
CA ALA A 200 -5.22 10.68 -9.52
C ALA A 200 -4.80 9.91 -8.26
N VAL A 201 -4.73 8.57 -8.36
CA VAL A 201 -4.38 7.69 -7.24
C VAL A 201 -2.92 7.90 -6.82
N THR A 202 -2.00 7.89 -7.77
CA THR A 202 -0.56 8.03 -7.46
C THR A 202 -0.23 9.43 -6.93
N ARG A 203 -0.83 10.48 -7.48
CA ARG A 203 -0.71 11.84 -6.92
C ARG A 203 -1.36 11.97 -5.54
N TYR A 204 -2.44 11.24 -5.27
CA TYR A 204 -3.01 11.18 -3.92
C TYR A 204 -2.01 10.59 -2.94
N VAL A 205 -1.34 9.47 -3.28
CA VAL A 205 -0.28 8.85 -2.46
C VAL A 205 0.81 9.88 -2.15
N VAL A 206 1.40 10.49 -3.19
CA VAL A 206 2.50 11.46 -3.03
C VAL A 206 2.09 12.64 -2.14
N ARG A 207 0.92 13.22 -2.37
CA ARG A 207 0.43 14.38 -1.61
C ARG A 207 0.11 14.03 -0.16
N THR A 208 -0.55 12.89 0.07
CA THR A 208 -1.00 12.47 1.40
C THR A 208 0.16 12.04 2.28
N SER A 209 1.23 11.50 1.69
CA SER A 209 2.47 11.13 2.39
C SER A 209 3.13 12.28 3.14
N ALA A 210 2.83 13.53 2.80
CA ALA A 210 3.36 14.69 3.54
C ALA A 210 2.81 14.77 4.98
N ALA A 211 1.53 14.43 5.18
CA ALA A 211 0.87 14.46 6.50
C ALA A 211 0.77 13.07 7.14
N TYR A 212 0.74 12.03 6.31
CA TYR A 212 0.68 10.63 6.69
C TYR A 212 1.84 9.87 6.01
N PRO A 213 3.12 10.15 6.36
CA PRO A 213 4.24 9.43 5.76
C PRO A 213 4.07 7.93 5.99
N PRO A 214 4.12 7.11 4.94
CA PRO A 214 3.91 5.68 5.08
C PRO A 214 5.10 5.06 5.82
N LEU A 215 4.83 4.53 7.00
CA LEU A 215 5.78 3.70 7.74
C LEU A 215 5.71 2.27 7.21
N ILE A 216 4.48 1.80 7.04
CA ILE A 216 4.14 0.47 6.53
C ILE A 216 3.06 0.63 5.48
N SER A 217 3.17 -0.09 4.37
CA SER A 217 2.11 -0.30 3.40
C SER A 217 1.78 -1.77 3.29
N ILE A 218 0.49 -2.08 3.19
CA ILE A 218 -0.02 -3.42 2.96
C ILE A 218 -1.04 -3.33 1.83
N ASP A 219 -0.75 -3.98 0.72
CA ASP A 219 -1.70 -4.15 -0.38
C ASP A 219 -2.26 -5.57 -0.39
N LEU A 220 -3.56 -5.69 -0.53
CA LEU A 220 -4.29 -6.95 -0.43
C LEU A 220 -4.71 -7.40 -1.83
N HIS A 221 -4.05 -8.42 -2.33
CA HIS A 221 -4.19 -8.96 -3.68
C HIS A 221 -4.58 -10.44 -3.72
N GLU A 222 -4.90 -10.90 -4.91
CA GLU A 222 -5.17 -12.31 -5.23
C GLU A 222 -4.58 -12.63 -6.61
N ASP A 223 -4.05 -13.84 -6.79
CA ASP A 223 -3.56 -14.29 -8.09
C ASP A 223 -4.45 -15.44 -8.60
N ASP A 224 -5.15 -15.22 -9.72
CA ASP A 224 -6.04 -16.20 -10.35
C ASP A 224 -5.32 -17.21 -11.26
N LEU A 225 -4.02 -17.01 -11.49
CA LEU A 225 -3.19 -17.88 -12.34
C LEU A 225 -2.48 -18.98 -11.55
N VAL A 226 -2.41 -18.85 -10.22
CA VAL A 226 -1.70 -19.78 -9.32
C VAL A 226 -2.61 -20.44 -8.29
N THR A 227 -2.15 -21.53 -7.72
CA THR A 227 -2.83 -22.29 -6.64
C THR A 227 -2.12 -22.15 -5.30
N ALA A 228 -1.04 -21.40 -5.24
CA ALA A 228 -0.25 -21.15 -4.03
C ALA A 228 -0.17 -19.63 -3.75
N GLY A 229 -0.36 -19.25 -2.49
CA GLY A 229 -0.18 -17.88 -2.04
C GLY A 229 1.31 -17.52 -1.86
N TYR A 230 1.59 -16.25 -1.83
CA TYR A 230 2.92 -15.69 -1.60
C TYR A 230 2.82 -14.25 -1.08
N VAL A 231 3.96 -13.66 -0.74
CA VAL A 231 4.01 -12.29 -0.25
C VAL A 231 5.15 -11.56 -0.96
N TYR A 232 4.88 -10.38 -1.55
CA TYR A 232 5.97 -9.47 -1.88
C TYR A 232 6.35 -8.66 -0.65
N SER A 233 7.64 -8.42 -0.47
CA SER A 233 8.19 -7.48 0.50
C SER A 233 9.11 -6.53 -0.24
N GLN A 234 8.57 -5.38 -0.63
CA GLN A 234 9.22 -4.37 -1.47
C GLN A 234 9.97 -3.30 -0.65
N GLY A 235 9.90 -3.36 0.69
CA GLY A 235 10.61 -2.47 1.57
C GLY A 235 12.08 -2.84 1.76
N GLU A 236 12.77 -2.06 2.60
CA GLU A 236 14.23 -2.18 2.82
C GLU A 236 14.67 -3.58 3.29
N LEU A 237 13.84 -4.26 4.09
CA LEU A 237 14.19 -5.59 4.65
C LEU A 237 13.98 -6.74 3.67
N GLY A 238 13.25 -6.54 2.57
CA GLY A 238 13.02 -7.56 1.55
C GLY A 238 12.53 -8.88 2.13
N THR A 239 13.11 -10.00 1.72
CA THR A 239 12.73 -11.35 2.18
C THR A 239 12.99 -11.59 3.68
N SER A 240 13.70 -10.72 4.36
CA SER A 240 13.97 -10.80 5.79
C SER A 240 12.96 -10.02 6.65
N ASP A 241 11.95 -9.37 6.04
CA ASP A 241 10.96 -8.58 6.78
C ASP A 241 10.13 -9.46 7.71
N PRO A 242 10.14 -9.21 9.04
CA PRO A 242 9.36 -10.00 9.99
C PRO A 242 7.84 -9.90 9.74
N LEU A 243 7.35 -8.78 9.19
CA LEU A 243 5.94 -8.64 8.86
C LEU A 243 5.56 -9.50 7.66
N ALA A 244 6.43 -9.62 6.66
CA ALA A 244 6.25 -10.54 5.54
C ALA A 244 6.24 -12.00 6.02
N GLN A 245 7.14 -12.36 6.95
CA GLN A 245 7.16 -13.69 7.56
C GLN A 245 5.88 -13.99 8.34
N ALA A 246 5.34 -13.00 9.07
CA ALA A 246 4.06 -13.12 9.76
C ALA A 246 2.89 -13.27 8.77
N ALA A 247 2.91 -12.56 7.64
CA ALA A 247 1.93 -12.70 6.57
C ALA A 247 1.96 -14.12 5.95
N VAL A 248 3.14 -14.67 5.66
CA VAL A 248 3.30 -16.07 5.23
C VAL A 248 2.75 -17.05 6.28
N ALA A 249 2.95 -16.77 7.58
CA ALA A 249 2.39 -17.60 8.64
C ALA A 249 0.86 -17.57 8.66
N VAL A 250 0.22 -16.43 8.34
CA VAL A 250 -1.24 -16.33 8.18
C VAL A 250 -1.73 -17.20 7.03
N LEU A 251 -1.08 -17.19 5.87
CA LEU A 251 -1.44 -18.08 4.76
C LEU A 251 -1.41 -19.55 5.19
N ARG A 252 -0.36 -19.97 5.90
CA ARG A 252 -0.24 -21.35 6.42
C ARG A 252 -1.34 -21.71 7.40
N GLU A 253 -1.69 -20.82 8.32
CA GLU A 253 -2.75 -21.04 9.31
C GLU A 253 -4.09 -21.29 8.64
N HIS A 254 -4.36 -20.61 7.52
CA HIS A 254 -5.57 -20.83 6.73
C HIS A 254 -5.47 -22.04 5.79
N GLY A 255 -4.40 -22.84 5.88
CA GLY A 255 -4.18 -24.02 5.04
C GLY A 255 -4.05 -23.67 3.56
N ILE A 256 -3.58 -22.45 3.25
CA ILE A 256 -3.28 -22.03 1.90
C ILE A 256 -1.91 -22.59 1.52
N ALA A 257 -1.83 -23.25 0.38
CA ALA A 257 -0.55 -23.72 -0.16
C ALA A 257 0.38 -22.52 -0.41
N ILE A 258 1.68 -22.69 -0.17
CA ILE A 258 2.69 -21.65 -0.35
C ILE A 258 3.85 -22.24 -1.13
N GLN A 259 4.27 -21.52 -2.17
CA GLN A 259 5.53 -21.81 -2.82
C GLN A 259 6.66 -21.21 -1.96
N LEU A 260 7.41 -22.08 -1.25
CA LEU A 260 8.43 -21.61 -0.30
C LEU A 260 9.68 -21.08 -0.98
N ASP A 261 10.15 -21.77 -2.02
CA ASP A 261 11.39 -21.44 -2.71
C ASP A 261 11.20 -21.67 -4.22
N GLY A 262 12.00 -21.00 -5.02
CA GLY A 262 12.00 -21.13 -6.47
C GLY A 262 11.91 -19.78 -7.18
N GLN A 263 11.18 -19.76 -8.28
CA GLN A 263 10.95 -18.55 -9.07
C GLN A 263 9.47 -18.41 -9.45
N THR A 264 9.02 -17.17 -9.58
CA THR A 264 7.73 -16.84 -10.18
C THR A 264 7.77 -17.05 -11.69
N ARG A 265 6.62 -16.94 -12.36
CA ARG A 265 6.54 -16.93 -13.84
C ARG A 265 7.30 -15.78 -14.48
N PHE A 266 7.61 -14.73 -13.74
CA PHE A 266 8.38 -13.57 -14.18
C PHE A 266 9.89 -13.70 -13.87
N GLY A 267 10.33 -14.83 -13.28
CA GLY A 267 11.72 -15.08 -12.94
C GLY A 267 12.19 -14.47 -11.60
N GLU A 268 11.28 -13.93 -10.82
CA GLU A 268 11.58 -13.36 -9.50
C GLU A 268 11.84 -14.48 -8.50
N THR A 269 12.84 -14.28 -7.64
CA THR A 269 13.25 -15.30 -6.66
C THR A 269 12.34 -15.30 -5.44
N ILE A 270 11.84 -16.48 -5.06
CA ILE A 270 11.05 -16.72 -3.86
C ILE A 270 11.94 -17.34 -2.79
N VAL A 271 11.92 -16.78 -1.58
CA VAL A 271 12.65 -17.30 -0.40
C VAL A 271 11.70 -17.36 0.78
N GLY A 272 11.41 -18.56 1.27
CA GLY A 272 10.49 -18.76 2.40
C GLY A 272 9.04 -18.35 2.14
N GLY A 273 8.62 -18.26 0.87
CA GLY A 273 7.30 -17.77 0.47
C GLY A 273 7.24 -16.26 0.26
N ILE A 274 8.39 -15.58 0.29
CA ILE A 274 8.51 -14.13 0.14
C ILE A 274 9.33 -13.81 -1.10
N ILE A 275 8.86 -12.82 -1.87
CA ILE A 275 9.54 -12.23 -3.02
C ILE A 275 10.10 -10.88 -2.57
N GLY A 276 11.39 -10.63 -2.84
CA GLY A 276 12.05 -9.36 -2.52
C GLY A 276 11.60 -8.21 -3.42
N PRO A 277 12.24 -7.03 -3.27
CA PRO A 277 11.89 -5.86 -4.06
C PRO A 277 12.00 -6.12 -5.57
N VAL A 278 10.97 -5.72 -6.31
CA VAL A 278 10.91 -5.76 -7.77
C VAL A 278 10.73 -4.35 -8.34
N THR A 279 11.01 -4.22 -9.63
CA THR A 279 10.89 -2.96 -10.38
C THR A 279 9.82 -3.16 -11.44
N ASP A 280 8.57 -2.89 -11.06
CA ASP A 280 7.38 -3.19 -11.86
C ASP A 280 6.47 -1.99 -12.13
N SER A 281 6.85 -0.82 -11.61
CA SER A 281 6.05 0.42 -11.70
C SER A 281 4.72 0.37 -10.95
N SER A 282 4.55 -0.56 -10.01
CA SER A 282 3.36 -0.63 -9.18
C SER A 282 3.27 0.55 -8.20
N ILE A 283 2.09 0.71 -7.59
CA ILE A 283 1.90 1.66 -6.49
C ILE A 283 2.73 1.28 -5.27
N ASP A 284 3.03 0.00 -5.09
CA ASP A 284 3.85 -0.52 -3.99
C ASP A 284 5.31 -0.09 -4.16
N GLU A 285 5.83 -0.17 -5.39
CA GLU A 285 7.14 0.40 -5.70
C GLU A 285 7.15 1.92 -5.44
N LEU A 286 6.09 2.65 -5.82
CA LEU A 286 5.97 4.09 -5.54
C LEU A 286 5.99 4.38 -4.04
N ILE A 287 5.23 3.64 -3.24
CA ILE A 287 5.13 3.84 -1.79
C ILE A 287 6.48 3.53 -1.10
N GLY A 288 7.23 2.56 -1.60
CA GLY A 288 8.59 2.24 -1.15
C GLY A 288 9.68 3.18 -1.69
N ALA A 289 9.39 3.94 -2.75
CA ALA A 289 10.41 4.73 -3.44
C ALA A 289 10.99 5.85 -2.57
N THR A 290 12.31 5.94 -2.49
CA THR A 290 13.04 7.01 -1.81
C THR A 290 13.13 8.29 -2.64
N SER A 291 12.98 8.18 -3.96
CA SER A 291 13.02 9.29 -4.91
C SER A 291 11.97 9.09 -6.00
N ILE A 292 11.29 10.18 -6.35
CA ILE A 292 10.29 10.22 -7.42
C ILE A 292 10.51 11.43 -8.31
N LEU A 293 9.89 11.43 -9.49
CA LEU A 293 9.91 12.55 -10.43
C LEU A 293 8.50 13.13 -10.55
N VAL A 294 8.30 14.35 -10.07
CA VAL A 294 7.03 15.08 -10.24
C VAL A 294 7.27 16.25 -11.14
N ASP A 295 6.50 16.32 -12.24
CA ASP A 295 6.65 17.35 -13.28
C ASP A 295 8.12 17.48 -13.77
N GLY A 296 8.81 16.34 -13.94
CA GLY A 296 10.19 16.24 -14.38
C GLY A 296 11.24 16.69 -13.35
N ARG A 297 10.85 16.86 -12.09
CA ARG A 297 11.76 17.26 -11.00
C ARG A 297 11.89 16.16 -9.98
N ALA A 298 13.12 15.80 -9.65
CA ALA A 298 13.40 14.84 -8.58
C ALA A 298 13.02 15.44 -7.22
N GLN A 299 12.33 14.64 -6.42
CA GLN A 299 11.99 14.95 -5.03
C GLN A 299 12.01 13.67 -4.18
N ALA A 300 11.98 13.81 -2.86
CA ALA A 300 11.84 12.68 -1.96
C ALA A 300 10.53 11.93 -2.24
N GLY A 301 10.62 10.61 -2.29
CA GLY A 301 9.46 9.73 -2.40
C GLY A 301 8.81 9.43 -1.05
N PRO A 302 7.73 8.66 -1.04
CA PRO A 302 7.03 8.27 0.18
C PRO A 302 7.89 7.47 1.15
N SER A 303 8.75 6.59 0.66
CA SER A 303 9.83 5.89 1.39
C SER A 303 9.36 5.05 2.58
N ALA A 304 8.31 4.25 2.38
CA ALA A 304 7.84 3.31 3.39
C ALA A 304 8.94 2.31 3.76
N HIS A 305 9.10 2.04 5.06
CA HIS A 305 10.08 1.09 5.56
C HIS A 305 9.71 -0.36 5.21
N THR A 306 8.45 -0.71 5.36
CA THR A 306 7.88 -2.00 4.99
C THR A 306 6.78 -1.79 3.94
N VAL A 307 6.85 -2.53 2.84
CA VAL A 307 5.80 -2.56 1.81
C VAL A 307 5.51 -4.02 1.51
N LEU A 308 4.31 -4.46 1.82
CA LEU A 308 3.85 -5.82 1.61
C LEU A 308 2.75 -5.88 0.56
N VAL A 309 2.84 -6.85 -0.35
CA VAL A 309 1.72 -7.29 -1.16
C VAL A 309 1.35 -8.70 -0.71
N PHE A 310 0.14 -8.87 -0.19
CA PHE A 310 -0.34 -10.12 0.37
C PHE A 310 -1.24 -10.83 -0.63
N GLU A 311 -0.74 -11.92 -1.21
CA GLU A 311 -1.35 -12.64 -2.31
C GLU A 311 -2.00 -13.95 -1.87
N THR A 312 -3.33 -14.03 -2.01
CA THR A 312 -4.02 -15.32 -1.90
C THR A 312 -4.29 -15.89 -3.29
N PRO A 313 -4.19 -17.23 -3.48
CA PRO A 313 -4.51 -17.83 -4.77
C PRO A 313 -6.03 -17.81 -4.98
N ALA A 314 -6.50 -17.17 -6.05
CA ALA A 314 -7.93 -17.18 -6.38
C ALA A 314 -8.34 -18.46 -7.10
N LYS A 315 -7.38 -19.14 -7.75
CA LYS A 315 -7.62 -20.39 -8.44
C LYS A 315 -7.86 -21.53 -7.44
N GLU A 316 -9.02 -22.19 -7.59
CA GLU A 316 -9.40 -23.36 -6.80
C GLU A 316 -9.59 -23.12 -5.29
N LEU A 317 -9.46 -21.88 -4.80
CA LEU A 317 -9.68 -21.54 -3.40
C LEU A 317 -10.97 -20.74 -3.23
N PRO A 318 -11.95 -21.21 -2.44
CA PRO A 318 -13.20 -20.48 -2.19
C PRO A 318 -12.97 -19.09 -1.62
N LEU A 319 -13.82 -18.13 -2.02
CA LEU A 319 -13.68 -16.71 -1.64
C LEU A 319 -13.70 -16.51 -0.10
N ASP A 320 -14.55 -17.22 0.61
CA ASP A 320 -14.66 -17.12 2.08
C ASP A 320 -13.35 -17.49 2.79
N ARG A 321 -12.59 -18.45 2.27
CA ARG A 321 -11.27 -18.82 2.81
C ARG A 321 -10.23 -17.75 2.53
N ARG A 322 -10.25 -17.18 1.32
CA ARG A 322 -9.36 -16.07 0.93
C ARG A 322 -9.64 -14.84 1.79
N VAL A 323 -10.91 -14.45 1.92
CA VAL A 323 -11.35 -13.35 2.82
C VAL A 323 -10.91 -13.60 4.25
N ALA A 324 -11.03 -14.83 4.76
CA ALA A 324 -10.61 -15.17 6.13
C ALA A 324 -9.11 -14.95 6.35
N ALA A 325 -8.25 -15.26 5.37
CA ALA A 325 -6.81 -15.01 5.46
C ALA A 325 -6.48 -13.51 5.50
N HIS A 326 -7.04 -12.72 4.57
CA HIS A 326 -6.89 -11.26 4.57
C HIS A 326 -7.40 -10.63 5.87
N LEU A 327 -8.57 -11.04 6.34
CA LEU A 327 -9.16 -10.56 7.60
C LEU A 327 -8.28 -10.89 8.81
N THR A 328 -7.68 -12.07 8.84
CA THR A 328 -6.75 -12.46 9.92
C THR A 328 -5.52 -11.57 9.94
N LEU A 329 -4.94 -11.26 8.77
CA LEU A 329 -3.81 -10.32 8.67
C LEU A 329 -4.21 -8.95 9.23
N LEU A 330 -5.34 -8.37 8.76
CA LEU A 330 -5.82 -7.07 9.22
C LEU A 330 -6.04 -7.02 10.73
N ARG A 331 -6.68 -8.02 11.33
CA ARG A 331 -6.91 -8.11 12.77
C ARG A 331 -5.65 -8.21 13.61
N ARG A 332 -4.59 -8.75 13.05
CA ARG A 332 -3.29 -8.90 13.75
C ARG A 332 -2.39 -7.68 13.64
N LEU A 333 -2.70 -6.73 12.77
CA LEU A 333 -1.81 -5.58 12.50
C LEU A 333 -1.39 -4.87 13.79
N ALA A 334 -2.32 -4.51 14.66
CA ALA A 334 -1.99 -3.82 15.91
C ALA A 334 -0.96 -4.60 16.75
N GLY A 335 -1.15 -5.90 16.89
CA GLY A 335 -0.22 -6.77 17.64
C GLY A 335 1.12 -6.96 16.95
N LEU A 336 1.13 -7.11 15.62
CA LEU A 336 2.35 -7.26 14.83
C LEU A 336 3.20 -5.98 14.87
N LEU A 337 2.56 -4.81 14.85
CA LEU A 337 3.22 -3.51 14.93
C LEU A 337 3.75 -3.24 16.34
N ALA A 338 2.98 -3.57 17.39
CA ALA A 338 3.43 -3.42 18.77
C ALA A 338 4.65 -4.30 19.10
N ALA A 339 4.86 -5.39 18.36
CA ALA A 339 6.04 -6.25 18.51
C ALA A 339 7.29 -5.71 17.80
N ARG A 340 7.20 -4.55 17.13
CA ARG A 340 8.28 -3.93 16.33
C ARG A 340 8.63 -2.53 16.87
N PRO A 341 9.32 -2.44 18.01
CA PRO A 341 9.67 -1.16 18.62
C PRO A 341 10.64 -0.32 17.79
N GLU A 342 11.25 -0.90 16.74
CA GLU A 342 12.10 -0.19 15.79
C GLU A 342 11.29 0.66 14.78
N LEU A 343 10.01 0.44 14.62
CA LEU A 343 9.08 1.24 13.82
C LEU A 343 8.42 2.32 14.68
#